data_9bfb65faf928fb73c9c3873ab2e1a892
#
_entry.id   9bfb65faf928fb73c9c3873ab2e1a892
#
_cell.length_a   1.000
_cell.length_b   1.000
_cell.length_c   1.000
_cell.angle_alpha   90.00
_cell.angle_beta   90.00
_cell.angle_gamma   90.00
#
_symmetry.space_group_name_H-M   'P 1'
#
loop_
_entity.id
_entity.type
_entity.pdbx_description
1 polymer ?
#
loop_
_entity_poly.entity_id
_entity_poly.type
_entity_poly.pdbx_seq_one_letter_code
_entity_poly.pdbx_strand_id
1 'polypeptide(L)'
;MTNTMQAIEITEPGGPDVLKLCERPVPTAGPGQVILKVAYAGVNRPDALQRAGSYAPPPTASPLPGLEASGEVVAVGVGVGWPAVGDQVCALLPGGGYAEYVMTPAAHCLPVPQGMGLKEAACLPETYYTVYSNVLMRGGLKAGEKFLVHGGSSGIGTTAIQLAHHFGARVFTTAGSDEKCQVCSDLGADKAINYRDEDFVTVARAEGGMDLILDMVGGDYINRNIKSLADDGRMVHIAFLTGPVAEVNFAQIMARRLTVTGSTLRPQSDLAKARIADALRANVWPLLDSGRIAPVMDSEFDLADAPKAHERIESSGHIGKIVLKVG
;
A
#
# COMPACT_ATOMS: atom_id res chain seq x y z
N MET A 1 11.39 -28.68 -17.64
CA MET A 1 10.64 -27.54 -17.10
C MET A 1 10.51 -26.56 -18.25
N THR A 2 9.31 -26.06 -18.52
CA THR A 2 9.10 -24.99 -19.50
C THR A 2 9.91 -23.79 -19.06
N ASN A 3 10.73 -23.23 -19.96
CA ASN A 3 11.60 -22.08 -19.66
C ASN A 3 10.80 -20.76 -19.70
N THR A 4 9.46 -20.85 -19.78
CA THR A 4 8.50 -19.75 -19.92
C THR A 4 7.41 -19.83 -18.87
N MET A 5 6.79 -18.69 -18.60
CA MET A 5 5.70 -18.49 -17.63
C MET A 5 4.59 -17.63 -18.24
N GLN A 6 3.38 -17.78 -17.72
CA GLN A 6 2.29 -16.87 -17.99
C GLN A 6 2.44 -15.60 -17.16
N ALA A 7 2.15 -14.45 -17.79
CA ALA A 7 2.20 -13.14 -17.15
C ALA A 7 1.18 -12.19 -17.77
N ILE A 8 0.87 -11.10 -17.09
CA ILE A 8 0.10 -9.98 -17.65
C ILE A 8 1.07 -8.88 -18.09
N GLU A 9 0.95 -8.47 -19.34
CA GLU A 9 1.66 -7.30 -19.85
C GLU A 9 0.72 -6.12 -20.09
N ILE A 10 1.32 -4.92 -20.10
CA ILE A 10 0.67 -3.68 -20.54
C ILE A 10 1.11 -3.47 -21.97
N THR A 11 0.21 -3.67 -22.93
CA THR A 11 0.55 -3.57 -24.38
C THR A 11 0.81 -2.14 -24.82
N GLU A 12 0.11 -1.18 -24.22
CA GLU A 12 0.25 0.27 -24.43
C GLU A 12 -0.37 1.01 -23.25
N PRO A 13 -0.05 2.29 -23.01
CA PRO A 13 -0.76 3.10 -22.00
C PRO A 13 -2.25 3.21 -22.33
N GLY A 14 -3.12 2.84 -21.37
CA GLY A 14 -4.55 2.87 -21.66
C GLY A 14 -5.46 2.39 -20.53
N GLY A 15 -6.69 2.02 -20.90
CA GLY A 15 -7.71 1.46 -20.01
C GLY A 15 -7.38 0.03 -19.56
N PRO A 16 -8.25 -0.60 -18.75
CA PRO A 16 -8.02 -1.96 -18.26
C PRO A 16 -7.82 -3.01 -19.37
N ASP A 17 -8.39 -2.80 -20.53
CA ASP A 17 -8.34 -3.69 -21.70
C ASP A 17 -6.95 -3.85 -22.34
N VAL A 18 -5.98 -2.97 -22.01
CA VAL A 18 -4.58 -3.11 -22.48
C VAL A 18 -3.77 -4.13 -21.67
N LEU A 19 -4.32 -4.65 -20.56
CA LEU A 19 -3.76 -5.76 -19.82
C LEU A 19 -4.01 -7.07 -20.55
N LYS A 20 -2.95 -7.73 -21.02
CA LYS A 20 -3.06 -8.97 -21.81
C LYS A 20 -2.23 -10.08 -21.22
N LEU A 21 -2.80 -11.29 -21.24
CA LEU A 21 -2.04 -12.49 -20.92
C LEU A 21 -0.98 -12.72 -21.99
N CYS A 22 0.24 -13.00 -21.57
CA CYS A 22 1.38 -13.24 -22.43
C CYS A 22 2.31 -14.30 -21.86
N GLU A 23 3.18 -14.83 -22.69
CA GLU A 23 4.24 -15.75 -22.30
C GLU A 23 5.57 -15.00 -22.17
N ARG A 24 6.29 -15.21 -21.07
CA ARG A 24 7.58 -14.57 -20.77
C ARG A 24 8.59 -15.60 -20.27
N PRO A 25 9.91 -15.36 -20.42
CA PRO A 25 10.92 -16.20 -19.79
C PRO A 25 10.79 -16.16 -18.26
N VAL A 26 10.99 -17.31 -17.60
CA VAL A 26 11.10 -17.37 -16.15
C VAL A 26 12.35 -16.59 -15.70
N PRO A 27 12.25 -15.65 -14.73
CA PRO A 27 13.41 -14.89 -14.28
C PRO A 27 14.41 -15.78 -13.53
N THR A 28 15.66 -15.32 -13.44
CA THR A 28 16.72 -15.99 -12.67
C THR A 28 17.15 -15.11 -11.49
N ALA A 29 17.45 -15.75 -10.34
CA ALA A 29 17.90 -15.04 -9.15
C ALA A 29 19.36 -14.59 -9.29
N GLY A 30 19.59 -13.28 -9.21
CA GLY A 30 20.93 -12.72 -9.02
C GLY A 30 21.38 -12.74 -7.55
N PRO A 31 22.59 -12.24 -7.24
CA PRO A 31 23.08 -12.15 -5.85
C PRO A 31 22.09 -11.36 -4.96
N GLY A 32 21.77 -11.90 -3.77
CA GLY A 32 20.84 -11.29 -2.84
C GLY A 32 19.37 -11.35 -3.23
N GLN A 33 19.02 -12.05 -4.31
CA GLN A 33 17.66 -12.15 -4.84
C GLN A 33 17.07 -13.55 -4.68
N VAL A 34 15.74 -13.62 -4.74
CA VAL A 34 14.99 -14.88 -4.75
C VAL A 34 13.99 -14.89 -5.89
N ILE A 35 13.58 -16.08 -6.31
CA ILE A 35 12.46 -16.30 -7.22
C ILE A 35 11.30 -16.88 -6.41
N LEU A 36 10.16 -16.23 -6.51
CA LEU A 36 8.90 -16.73 -5.95
C LEU A 36 8.10 -17.38 -7.08
N LYS A 37 7.57 -18.57 -6.84
CA LYS A 37 6.42 -19.10 -7.55
C LYS A 37 5.18 -18.44 -6.93
N VAL A 38 4.56 -17.56 -7.68
CA VAL A 38 3.47 -16.70 -7.17
C VAL A 38 2.20 -17.52 -7.03
N ALA A 39 1.60 -17.49 -5.85
CA ALA A 39 0.26 -18.01 -5.62
C ALA A 39 -0.80 -16.92 -5.80
N TYR A 40 -0.53 -15.74 -5.21
CA TYR A 40 -1.41 -14.58 -5.29
C TYR A 40 -0.62 -13.29 -5.46
N ALA A 41 -1.20 -12.29 -6.15
CA ALA A 41 -0.66 -10.95 -6.30
C ALA A 41 -1.69 -9.90 -5.90
N GLY A 42 -1.31 -8.93 -5.06
CA GLY A 42 -2.18 -7.82 -4.67
C GLY A 42 -2.30 -6.78 -5.78
N VAL A 43 -3.50 -6.21 -5.92
CA VAL A 43 -3.77 -5.12 -6.88
C VAL A 43 -3.75 -3.79 -6.16
N ASN A 44 -3.01 -2.84 -6.71
CA ASN A 44 -2.77 -1.55 -6.09
C ASN A 44 -2.99 -0.38 -7.07
N ARG A 45 -3.29 0.80 -6.56
CA ARG A 45 -3.47 1.98 -7.40
C ARG A 45 -2.26 2.30 -8.31
N PRO A 46 -0.99 2.15 -7.85
CA PRO A 46 0.17 2.33 -8.72
C PRO A 46 0.21 1.39 -9.93
N ASP A 47 -0.37 0.18 -9.85
CA ASP A 47 -0.48 -0.74 -11.01
C ASP A 47 -1.39 -0.13 -12.08
N ALA A 48 -2.53 0.45 -11.67
CA ALA A 48 -3.43 1.15 -12.59
C ALA A 48 -2.78 2.41 -13.18
N LEU A 49 -1.99 3.15 -12.39
CA LEU A 49 -1.24 4.31 -12.86
C LEU A 49 -0.11 3.91 -13.82
N GLN A 50 0.58 2.79 -13.59
CA GLN A 50 1.57 2.25 -14.50
C GLN A 50 0.91 1.87 -15.82
N ARG A 51 -0.22 1.16 -15.78
CA ARG A 51 -1.00 0.81 -16.96
C ARG A 51 -1.43 2.04 -17.76
N ALA A 52 -1.87 3.10 -17.08
CA ALA A 52 -2.27 4.36 -17.70
C ALA A 52 -1.07 5.22 -18.20
N GLY A 53 0.18 4.77 -18.01
CA GLY A 53 1.38 5.50 -18.43
C GLY A 53 1.81 6.64 -17.49
N SER A 54 1.14 6.79 -16.34
CA SER A 54 1.41 7.89 -15.38
C SER A 54 2.39 7.53 -14.27
N TYR A 55 2.83 6.27 -14.18
CA TYR A 55 3.74 5.77 -13.15
C TYR A 55 4.72 4.76 -13.73
N ALA A 56 5.75 5.27 -14.40
CA ALA A 56 6.76 4.42 -15.05
C ALA A 56 7.54 3.58 -14.02
N PRO A 57 7.84 2.30 -14.32
CA PRO A 57 8.72 1.49 -13.50
C PRO A 57 10.14 2.06 -13.52
N PRO A 58 10.92 1.88 -12.42
CA PRO A 58 12.36 2.16 -12.45
C PRO A 58 13.05 1.36 -13.56
N PRO A 59 14.13 1.87 -14.16
CA PRO A 59 14.78 1.22 -15.33
C PRO A 59 15.26 -0.22 -15.08
N THR A 60 15.54 -0.58 -13.81
CA THR A 60 16.00 -1.91 -13.42
C THR A 60 14.86 -2.84 -12.99
N ALA A 61 13.63 -2.34 -12.90
CA ALA A 61 12.46 -3.13 -12.51
C ALA A 61 11.82 -3.84 -13.71
N SER A 62 11.08 -4.91 -13.43
CA SER A 62 10.25 -5.55 -14.45
C SER A 62 9.25 -4.54 -15.04
N PRO A 63 9.05 -4.51 -16.35
CA PRO A 63 7.99 -3.71 -16.97
C PRO A 63 6.59 -4.25 -16.71
N LEU A 64 6.47 -5.52 -16.29
CA LEU A 64 5.19 -6.14 -15.94
C LEU A 64 4.63 -5.52 -14.66
N PRO A 65 3.29 -5.36 -14.54
CA PRO A 65 2.65 -4.83 -13.35
C PRO A 65 2.73 -5.79 -12.15
N GLY A 66 2.32 -5.32 -10.98
CA GLY A 66 2.26 -6.07 -9.72
C GLY A 66 3.41 -5.73 -8.78
N LEU A 67 3.08 -5.03 -7.68
CA LEU A 67 4.06 -4.51 -6.71
C LEU A 67 4.15 -5.33 -5.43
N GLU A 68 3.31 -6.35 -5.29
CA GLU A 68 3.34 -7.29 -4.16
C GLU A 68 2.82 -8.66 -4.58
N ALA A 69 3.31 -9.69 -3.93
CA ALA A 69 2.83 -11.06 -4.11
C ALA A 69 3.13 -11.91 -2.87
N SER A 70 2.48 -13.06 -2.82
CA SER A 70 2.81 -14.17 -1.94
C SER A 70 3.03 -15.45 -2.76
N GLY A 71 3.83 -16.35 -2.23
CA GLY A 71 4.11 -17.61 -2.91
C GLY A 71 5.24 -18.39 -2.22
N GLU A 72 5.70 -19.41 -2.92
CA GLU A 72 6.80 -20.26 -2.49
C GLU A 72 8.12 -19.82 -3.12
N VAL A 73 9.18 -19.79 -2.34
CA VAL A 73 10.54 -19.55 -2.84
C VAL A 73 11.03 -20.80 -3.59
N VAL A 74 11.32 -20.65 -4.88
CA VAL A 74 11.77 -21.76 -5.74
C VAL A 74 13.24 -21.67 -6.13
N ALA A 75 13.87 -20.52 -5.98
CA ALA A 75 15.30 -20.32 -6.17
C ALA A 75 15.82 -19.17 -5.31
N VAL A 76 17.08 -19.30 -4.89
CA VAL A 76 17.80 -18.27 -4.12
C VAL A 76 19.13 -17.96 -4.78
N GLY A 77 19.48 -16.68 -4.85
CA GLY A 77 20.78 -16.22 -5.35
C GLY A 77 21.89 -16.31 -4.31
N VAL A 78 23.10 -16.08 -4.76
CA VAL A 78 24.28 -16.07 -3.88
C VAL A 78 24.13 -15.00 -2.78
N GLY A 79 24.51 -15.35 -1.54
CA GLY A 79 24.48 -14.43 -0.40
C GLY A 79 23.15 -14.30 0.32
N VAL A 80 22.12 -15.05 -0.10
CA VAL A 80 20.82 -15.08 0.60
C VAL A 80 20.91 -16.03 1.78
N GLY A 81 20.71 -15.51 3.00
CA GLY A 81 20.66 -16.32 4.25
C GLY A 81 19.22 -16.72 4.62
N TRP A 82 18.24 -15.96 4.20
CA TRP A 82 16.80 -16.18 4.32
C TRP A 82 16.09 -15.33 3.25
N PRO A 83 14.96 -15.79 2.66
CA PRO A 83 14.31 -17.09 2.83
C PRO A 83 15.05 -18.24 2.11
N ALA A 84 14.71 -19.48 2.45
CA ALA A 84 15.19 -20.70 1.80
C ALA A 84 14.19 -21.19 0.72
N VAL A 85 14.67 -22.06 -0.18
CA VAL A 85 13.79 -22.77 -1.13
C VAL A 85 12.77 -23.61 -0.35
N GLY A 86 11.50 -23.48 -0.73
CA GLY A 86 10.34 -24.12 -0.07
C GLY A 86 9.65 -23.23 0.97
N ASP A 87 10.28 -22.12 1.40
CA ASP A 87 9.63 -21.18 2.32
C ASP A 87 8.46 -20.46 1.63
N GLN A 88 7.35 -20.31 2.36
CA GLN A 88 6.24 -19.46 1.96
C GLN A 88 6.42 -18.04 2.48
N VAL A 89 6.38 -17.07 1.58
CA VAL A 89 6.61 -15.67 1.90
C VAL A 89 5.61 -14.75 1.20
N CYS A 90 5.48 -13.53 1.72
CA CYS A 90 4.97 -12.40 0.96
C CYS A 90 6.10 -11.39 0.73
N ALA A 91 6.04 -10.64 -0.35
CA ALA A 91 7.15 -9.75 -0.72
C ALA A 91 6.68 -8.45 -1.37
N LEU A 92 7.38 -7.36 -1.04
CA LEU A 92 7.32 -6.12 -1.80
C LEU A 92 8.16 -6.29 -3.07
N LEU A 93 7.55 -5.99 -4.22
CA LEU A 93 8.15 -6.22 -5.53
C LEU A 93 8.53 -4.91 -6.22
N PRO A 94 9.60 -4.89 -7.03
CA PRO A 94 9.89 -3.76 -7.90
C PRO A 94 8.93 -3.68 -9.10
N GLY A 95 8.23 -4.76 -9.39
CA GLY A 95 7.29 -5.02 -10.48
C GLY A 95 7.25 -6.52 -10.78
N GLY A 96 6.33 -6.94 -11.67
CA GLY A 96 6.27 -8.32 -12.17
C GLY A 96 5.43 -9.28 -11.34
N GLY A 97 4.68 -8.80 -10.35
CA GLY A 97 3.83 -9.65 -9.51
C GLY A 97 2.67 -10.31 -10.26
N TYR A 98 2.25 -9.77 -11.39
CA TYR A 98 1.19 -10.38 -12.21
C TYR A 98 1.78 -11.43 -13.16
N ALA A 99 2.49 -12.40 -12.60
CA ALA A 99 3.13 -13.50 -13.34
C ALA A 99 3.29 -14.73 -12.44
N GLU A 100 3.42 -15.91 -13.05
CA GLU A 100 3.61 -17.18 -12.31
C GLU A 100 4.92 -17.20 -11.48
N TYR A 101 5.94 -16.46 -11.93
CA TYR A 101 7.22 -16.33 -11.21
C TYR A 101 7.66 -14.89 -11.20
N VAL A 102 8.20 -14.46 -10.05
CA VAL A 102 8.74 -13.10 -9.89
C VAL A 102 10.07 -13.12 -9.15
N MET A 103 10.97 -12.23 -9.55
CA MET A 103 12.25 -12.00 -8.88
C MET A 103 12.12 -10.79 -7.94
N THR A 104 12.65 -10.92 -6.73
CA THR A 104 12.72 -9.81 -5.76
C THR A 104 13.98 -9.92 -4.88
N PRO A 105 14.48 -8.80 -4.32
CA PRO A 105 15.48 -8.88 -3.26
C PRO A 105 14.97 -9.69 -2.06
N ALA A 106 15.79 -10.62 -1.57
CA ALA A 106 15.46 -11.44 -0.40
C ALA A 106 15.09 -10.59 0.84
N ALA A 107 15.75 -9.44 1.01
CA ALA A 107 15.49 -8.49 2.08
C ALA A 107 14.12 -7.80 2.04
N HIS A 108 13.38 -7.93 0.93
CA HIS A 108 12.00 -7.43 0.82
C HIS A 108 10.95 -8.51 1.11
N CYS A 109 11.37 -9.72 1.41
CA CYS A 109 10.49 -10.82 1.79
C CYS A 109 10.15 -10.75 3.29
N LEU A 110 8.93 -11.15 3.60
CA LEU A 110 8.41 -11.29 4.95
C LEU A 110 7.76 -12.67 5.06
N PRO A 111 7.86 -13.36 6.20
CA PRO A 111 7.19 -14.64 6.37
C PRO A 111 5.68 -14.46 6.27
N VAL A 112 4.97 -15.47 5.81
CA VAL A 112 3.50 -15.48 5.92
C VAL A 112 3.14 -15.48 7.41
N PRO A 113 2.28 -14.55 7.89
CA PRO A 113 1.87 -14.52 9.29
C PRO A 113 1.20 -15.82 9.73
N GLN A 114 1.37 -16.20 11.00
CA GLN A 114 0.78 -17.42 11.54
C GLN A 114 -0.74 -17.41 11.41
N GLY A 115 -1.32 -18.54 10.94
CA GLY A 115 -2.74 -18.67 10.71
C GLY A 115 -3.31 -17.94 9.49
N MET A 116 -2.49 -17.24 8.73
CA MET A 116 -2.89 -16.53 7.52
C MET A 116 -2.58 -17.37 6.26
N GLY A 117 -3.46 -17.29 5.26
CA GLY A 117 -3.23 -17.92 3.97
C GLY A 117 -2.38 -17.06 3.03
N LEU A 118 -1.90 -17.65 1.93
CA LEU A 118 -1.15 -16.92 0.90
C LEU A 118 -1.98 -15.81 0.25
N LYS A 119 -3.30 -15.97 0.16
CA LYS A 119 -4.23 -14.98 -0.39
C LYS A 119 -4.18 -13.67 0.38
N GLU A 120 -4.36 -13.73 1.68
CA GLU A 120 -4.32 -12.58 2.58
C GLU A 120 -2.90 -12.01 2.66
N ALA A 121 -1.89 -12.88 2.73
CA ALA A 121 -0.50 -12.48 2.81
C ALA A 121 -0.02 -11.70 1.56
N ALA A 122 -0.58 -11.98 0.37
CA ALA A 122 -0.29 -11.23 -0.85
C ALA A 122 -0.69 -9.76 -0.78
N CYS A 123 -1.58 -9.41 0.14
CA CYS A 123 -2.15 -8.07 0.28
C CYS A 123 -1.50 -7.22 1.39
N LEU A 124 -0.42 -7.73 2.01
CA LEU A 124 0.28 -7.06 3.10
C LEU A 124 1.40 -6.10 2.60
N PRO A 125 2.31 -6.51 1.70
CA PRO A 125 3.56 -5.78 1.51
C PRO A 125 3.36 -4.32 1.10
N GLU A 126 2.63 -4.03 0.04
CA GLU A 126 2.52 -2.67 -0.51
C GLU A 126 1.89 -1.70 0.50
N THR A 127 0.82 -2.11 1.17
CA THR A 127 0.12 -1.24 2.11
C THR A 127 0.87 -1.10 3.44
N TYR A 128 1.40 -2.19 3.98
CA TYR A 128 2.10 -2.15 5.28
C TYR A 128 3.43 -1.42 5.19
N TYR A 129 4.23 -1.64 4.11
CA TYR A 129 5.45 -0.86 3.89
C TYR A 129 5.15 0.63 3.73
N THR A 130 4.12 0.96 2.93
CA THR A 130 3.73 2.36 2.69
C THR A 130 3.25 3.03 3.97
N VAL A 131 2.33 2.41 4.70
CA VAL A 131 1.77 2.99 5.92
C VAL A 131 2.83 3.08 7.02
N TYR A 132 3.55 2.00 7.29
CA TYR A 132 4.54 1.99 8.37
C TYR A 132 5.63 3.04 8.13
N SER A 133 6.19 3.08 6.93
CA SER A 133 7.25 4.04 6.61
C SER A 133 6.78 5.50 6.65
N ASN A 134 5.55 5.79 6.28
CA ASN A 134 5.04 7.16 6.22
C ASN A 134 4.38 7.61 7.52
N VAL A 135 3.65 6.76 8.21
CA VAL A 135 2.94 7.12 9.45
C VAL A 135 3.86 7.01 10.67
N LEU A 136 4.57 5.87 10.82
CA LEU A 136 5.39 5.61 12.01
C LEU A 136 6.82 6.17 11.85
N MET A 137 7.51 5.84 10.73
CA MET A 137 8.93 6.23 10.58
C MET A 137 9.09 7.70 10.18
N ARG A 138 8.36 8.20 9.18
CA ARG A 138 8.45 9.58 8.67
C ARG A 138 7.57 10.55 9.45
N GLY A 139 6.28 10.22 9.61
CA GLY A 139 5.30 11.02 10.34
C GLY A 139 5.54 11.02 11.85
N GLY A 140 6.22 9.99 12.36
CA GLY A 140 6.55 9.89 13.78
C GLY A 140 5.32 9.87 14.69
N LEU A 141 4.23 9.18 14.25
CA LEU A 141 2.99 9.08 15.03
C LEU A 141 3.27 8.46 16.40
N LYS A 142 2.71 9.08 17.44
CA LYS A 142 2.86 8.66 18.84
C LYS A 142 1.49 8.31 19.46
N ALA A 143 1.53 7.49 20.50
CA ALA A 143 0.33 7.21 21.29
C ALA A 143 -0.29 8.52 21.85
N GLY A 144 -1.60 8.60 21.80
CA GLY A 144 -2.39 9.76 22.20
C GLY A 144 -2.52 10.86 21.15
N GLU A 145 -1.73 10.85 20.07
CA GLU A 145 -1.86 11.80 18.97
C GLU A 145 -3.11 11.53 18.13
N LYS A 146 -3.64 12.59 17.52
CA LYS A 146 -4.78 12.55 16.59
C LYS A 146 -4.26 12.37 15.16
N PHE A 147 -4.62 11.27 14.57
CA PHE A 147 -4.22 10.88 13.23
C PHE A 147 -5.41 10.91 12.28
N LEU A 148 -5.28 11.59 11.14
CA LEU A 148 -6.27 11.58 10.06
C LEU A 148 -5.71 10.87 8.83
N VAL A 149 -6.44 9.89 8.30
CA VAL A 149 -6.15 9.27 7.00
C VAL A 149 -7.33 9.47 6.04
N HIS A 150 -7.05 9.95 4.83
CA HIS A 150 -8.05 10.04 3.78
C HIS A 150 -8.24 8.69 3.07
N GLY A 151 -9.47 8.40 2.64
CA GLY A 151 -9.78 7.16 1.95
C GLY A 151 -9.72 5.92 2.86
N GLY A 152 -10.31 6.00 4.05
CA GLY A 152 -10.26 4.97 5.09
C GLY A 152 -10.63 3.56 4.67
N SER A 153 -11.52 3.41 3.69
CA SER A 153 -11.94 2.11 3.17
C SER A 153 -11.02 1.51 2.10
N SER A 154 -9.97 2.22 1.68
CA SER A 154 -8.96 1.69 0.75
C SER A 154 -8.01 0.70 1.44
N GLY A 155 -7.21 -0.03 0.67
CA GLY A 155 -6.17 -0.89 1.25
C GLY A 155 -5.19 -0.13 2.16
N ILE A 156 -4.78 1.08 1.78
CA ILE A 156 -3.97 1.98 2.63
C ILE A 156 -4.75 2.40 3.86
N GLY A 157 -6.01 2.84 3.69
CA GLY A 157 -6.82 3.36 4.79
C GLY A 157 -7.10 2.30 5.86
N THR A 158 -7.54 1.11 5.45
CA THR A 158 -7.82 0.00 6.38
C THR A 158 -6.57 -0.45 7.15
N THR A 159 -5.40 -0.45 6.49
CA THR A 159 -4.12 -0.72 7.14
C THR A 159 -3.72 0.40 8.11
N ALA A 160 -3.87 1.67 7.69
CA ALA A 160 -3.50 2.83 8.50
C ALA A 160 -4.36 2.97 9.76
N ILE A 161 -5.68 2.74 9.64
CA ILE A 161 -6.60 2.75 10.79
C ILE A 161 -6.17 1.73 11.83
N GLN A 162 -6.02 0.45 11.43
CA GLN A 162 -5.67 -0.62 12.34
C GLN A 162 -4.31 -0.39 13.01
N LEU A 163 -3.28 0.00 12.25
CA LEU A 163 -1.95 0.25 12.81
C LEU A 163 -1.98 1.44 13.77
N ALA A 164 -2.53 2.58 13.37
CA ALA A 164 -2.58 3.77 14.21
C ALA A 164 -3.37 3.54 15.51
N HIS A 165 -4.53 2.89 15.41
CA HIS A 165 -5.33 2.48 16.58
C HIS A 165 -4.52 1.59 17.52
N HIS A 166 -3.85 0.56 16.97
CA HIS A 166 -3.06 -0.38 17.78
C HIS A 166 -1.86 0.29 18.46
N PHE A 167 -1.23 1.27 17.80
CA PHE A 167 -0.16 2.08 18.39
C PHE A 167 -0.67 3.20 19.32
N GLY A 168 -1.97 3.21 19.63
CA GLY A 168 -2.58 4.08 20.65
C GLY A 168 -2.90 5.49 20.20
N ALA A 169 -2.96 5.76 18.88
CA ALA A 169 -3.42 7.05 18.37
C ALA A 169 -4.95 7.14 18.38
N ARG A 170 -5.50 8.36 18.45
CA ARG A 170 -6.89 8.64 18.14
C ARG A 170 -7.06 8.76 16.62
N VAL A 171 -7.85 7.89 16.02
CA VAL A 171 -7.91 7.73 14.58
C VAL A 171 -9.15 8.37 13.98
N PHE A 172 -8.92 9.31 13.05
CA PHE A 172 -9.92 9.94 12.22
C PHE A 172 -9.73 9.51 10.77
N THR A 173 -10.81 9.34 10.04
CA THR A 173 -10.71 8.97 8.63
C THR A 173 -11.86 9.55 7.81
N THR A 174 -11.65 9.66 6.49
CA THR A 174 -12.70 10.04 5.55
C THR A 174 -13.07 8.88 4.64
N ALA A 175 -14.35 8.69 4.38
CA ALA A 175 -14.86 7.70 3.43
C ALA A 175 -16.06 8.26 2.66
N GLY A 176 -16.49 7.59 1.59
CA GLY A 176 -17.48 8.12 0.65
C GLY A 176 -18.89 7.55 0.81
N SER A 177 -19.17 6.83 1.87
CA SER A 177 -20.53 6.36 2.23
C SER A 177 -20.57 5.94 3.69
N ASP A 178 -21.76 5.88 4.27
CA ASP A 178 -21.97 5.45 5.65
C ASP A 178 -21.54 3.99 5.87
N GLU A 179 -21.78 3.11 4.90
CA GLU A 179 -21.29 1.72 4.93
C GLU A 179 -19.77 1.67 5.08
N LYS A 180 -19.05 2.47 4.28
CA LYS A 180 -17.59 2.56 4.36
C LYS A 180 -17.11 3.19 5.66
N CYS A 181 -17.84 4.16 6.19
CA CYS A 181 -17.55 4.76 7.49
C CYS A 181 -17.74 3.74 8.61
N GLN A 182 -18.78 2.89 8.55
CA GLN A 182 -19.01 1.84 9.53
C GLN A 182 -17.84 0.84 9.56
N VAL A 183 -17.41 0.37 8.39
CA VAL A 183 -16.22 -0.52 8.30
C VAL A 183 -14.98 0.15 8.89
N CYS A 184 -14.76 1.43 8.63
CA CYS A 184 -13.64 2.16 9.22
C CYS A 184 -13.73 2.21 10.76
N SER A 185 -14.92 2.41 11.31
CA SER A 185 -15.16 2.41 12.76
C SER A 185 -14.92 1.04 13.37
N ASP A 186 -15.38 -0.03 12.72
CA ASP A 186 -15.18 -1.41 13.14
C ASP A 186 -13.69 -1.80 13.17
N LEU A 187 -12.88 -1.16 12.32
CA LEU A 187 -11.41 -1.34 12.25
C LEU A 187 -10.65 -0.51 13.29
N GLY A 188 -11.33 0.31 14.08
CA GLY A 188 -10.73 1.11 15.16
C GLY A 188 -10.60 2.61 14.89
N ALA A 189 -11.32 3.18 13.91
CA ALA A 189 -11.42 4.62 13.78
C ALA A 189 -12.35 5.20 14.86
N ASP A 190 -11.85 6.17 15.64
CA ASP A 190 -12.64 6.90 16.64
C ASP A 190 -13.72 7.77 15.98
N LYS A 191 -13.43 8.30 14.79
CA LYS A 191 -14.39 9.03 13.96
C LYS A 191 -14.15 8.75 12.47
N ALA A 192 -15.11 8.13 11.83
CA ALA A 192 -15.20 8.03 10.37
C ALA A 192 -16.14 9.14 9.86
N ILE A 193 -15.67 9.90 8.86
CA ILE A 193 -16.31 11.08 8.31
C ILE A 193 -16.77 10.76 6.90
N ASN A 194 -18.09 10.74 6.66
CA ASN A 194 -18.61 10.68 5.32
C ASN A 194 -18.41 12.06 4.66
N TYR A 195 -17.40 12.18 3.79
CA TYR A 195 -17.03 13.45 3.17
C TYR A 195 -18.09 14.03 2.22
N ARG A 196 -19.17 13.29 1.96
CA ARG A 196 -20.32 13.78 1.18
C ARG A 196 -21.27 14.61 2.03
N ASP A 197 -21.30 14.33 3.34
CA ASP A 197 -22.27 14.90 4.26
C ASP A 197 -21.61 15.77 5.34
N GLU A 198 -20.34 15.49 5.68
CA GLU A 198 -19.59 16.21 6.71
C GLU A 198 -18.29 16.83 6.14
N ASP A 199 -17.96 18.05 6.56
CA ASP A 199 -16.66 18.66 6.28
C ASP A 199 -15.60 18.22 7.30
N PHE A 200 -14.61 17.47 6.85
CA PHE A 200 -13.53 17.00 7.73
C PHE A 200 -12.70 18.13 8.37
N VAL A 201 -12.64 19.32 7.74
CA VAL A 201 -11.94 20.48 8.33
C VAL A 201 -12.69 20.96 9.57
N THR A 202 -14.01 21.02 9.51
CA THR A 202 -14.86 21.38 10.64
C THR A 202 -14.70 20.39 11.79
N VAL A 203 -14.73 19.08 11.50
CA VAL A 203 -14.51 18.01 12.48
C VAL A 203 -13.12 18.13 13.11
N ALA A 204 -12.08 18.24 12.29
CA ALA A 204 -10.71 18.34 12.76
C ALA A 204 -10.49 19.55 13.69
N ARG A 205 -11.07 20.70 13.35
CA ARG A 205 -10.98 21.92 14.16
C ARG A 205 -11.71 21.82 15.49
N ALA A 206 -12.87 21.18 15.50
CA ALA A 206 -13.63 20.93 16.74
C ALA A 206 -12.83 20.06 17.72
N GLU A 207 -11.98 19.17 17.19
CA GLU A 207 -11.05 18.34 17.97
C GLU A 207 -9.72 19.05 18.34
N GLY A 208 -9.56 20.32 17.97
CA GLY A 208 -8.33 21.09 18.24
C GLY A 208 -7.21 20.85 17.22
N GLY A 209 -7.53 20.27 16.06
CA GLY A 209 -6.60 19.94 14.97
C GLY A 209 -6.01 18.54 15.07
N MET A 210 -5.45 18.06 13.96
CA MET A 210 -4.81 16.75 13.80
C MET A 210 -3.30 16.86 13.95
N ASP A 211 -2.69 15.94 14.68
CA ASP A 211 -1.24 15.90 14.87
C ASP A 211 -0.53 15.35 13.64
N LEU A 212 -1.14 14.36 12.98
CA LEU A 212 -0.63 13.77 11.73
C LEU A 212 -1.77 13.56 10.74
N ILE A 213 -1.52 13.92 9.47
CA ILE A 213 -2.42 13.61 8.34
C ILE A 213 -1.67 12.79 7.31
N LEU A 214 -2.22 11.64 6.90
CA LEU A 214 -1.79 10.86 5.75
C LEU A 214 -2.68 11.21 4.56
N ASP A 215 -2.11 11.85 3.55
CA ASP A 215 -2.84 12.31 2.36
C ASP A 215 -2.45 11.52 1.11
N MET A 216 -3.46 11.05 0.41
CA MET A 216 -3.35 10.44 -0.92
C MET A 216 -4.22 11.16 -1.96
N VAL A 217 -4.95 12.21 -1.54
CA VAL A 217 -5.91 12.91 -2.39
C VAL A 217 -5.22 14.05 -3.16
N GLY A 218 -4.53 14.94 -2.47
CA GLY A 218 -3.88 16.10 -3.09
C GLY A 218 -4.87 17.19 -3.52
N GLY A 219 -4.50 18.00 -4.52
CA GLY A 219 -5.32 19.08 -5.03
C GLY A 219 -5.85 20.01 -3.95
N ASP A 220 -7.16 20.26 -3.94
CA ASP A 220 -7.81 21.12 -2.95
C ASP A 220 -7.70 20.59 -1.51
N TYR A 221 -7.45 19.28 -1.32
CA TYR A 221 -7.24 18.71 0.00
C TYR A 221 -5.98 19.24 0.68
N ILE A 222 -4.96 19.65 -0.06
CA ILE A 222 -3.71 20.19 0.50
C ILE A 222 -3.99 21.37 1.45
N ASN A 223 -4.75 22.36 0.99
CA ASN A 223 -5.11 23.52 1.82
C ASN A 223 -6.07 23.18 2.96
N ARG A 224 -7.00 22.28 2.70
CA ARG A 224 -7.95 21.79 3.71
C ARG A 224 -7.20 21.03 4.82
N ASN A 225 -6.21 20.21 4.45
CA ASN A 225 -5.34 19.48 5.37
C ASN A 225 -4.50 20.46 6.22
N ILE A 226 -3.85 21.45 5.60
CA ILE A 226 -3.11 22.50 6.32
C ILE A 226 -4.01 23.17 7.38
N LYS A 227 -5.27 23.47 7.03
CA LYS A 227 -6.24 24.05 7.97
C LYS A 227 -6.63 23.09 9.10
N SER A 228 -6.58 21.79 8.85
CA SER A 228 -6.99 20.74 9.78
C SER A 228 -5.89 20.31 10.75
N LEU A 229 -4.62 20.63 10.48
CA LEU A 229 -3.52 20.30 11.40
C LEU A 229 -3.62 21.07 12.73
N ALA A 230 -3.11 20.51 13.78
CA ALA A 230 -2.78 21.19 15.03
C ALA A 230 -1.47 21.98 14.88
N ASP A 231 -1.08 22.80 15.86
CA ASP A 231 0.27 23.38 15.92
C ASP A 231 1.31 22.26 16.01
N ASP A 232 2.46 22.45 15.36
CA ASP A 232 3.51 21.43 15.17
C ASP A 232 3.04 20.17 14.41
N GLY A 233 1.86 20.22 13.79
CA GLY A 233 1.27 19.12 13.04
C GLY A 233 2.05 18.76 11.77
N ARG A 234 1.91 17.50 11.34
CA ARG A 234 2.63 16.95 10.19
C ARG A 234 1.63 16.43 9.15
N MET A 235 1.91 16.70 7.88
CA MET A 235 1.19 16.12 6.74
C MET A 235 2.15 15.34 5.87
N VAL A 236 1.80 14.09 5.59
CA VAL A 236 2.60 13.18 4.75
C VAL A 236 1.80 12.79 3.52
N HIS A 237 2.32 13.17 2.34
CA HIS A 237 1.73 12.78 1.06
C HIS A 237 2.31 11.45 0.57
N ILE A 238 1.44 10.57 0.07
CA ILE A 238 1.82 9.29 -0.55
C ILE A 238 1.28 9.14 -1.97
N ALA A 239 0.31 9.96 -2.37
CA ALA A 239 -0.26 10.02 -3.72
C ALA A 239 -0.98 11.37 -3.93
N PHE A 240 -1.43 11.61 -5.15
CA PHE A 240 -2.17 12.81 -5.57
C PHE A 240 -3.30 12.43 -6.54
N LEU A 241 -4.36 11.82 -6.01
CA LEU A 241 -5.47 11.32 -6.83
C LEU A 241 -6.22 12.43 -7.59
N THR A 242 -6.25 13.65 -7.03
CA THR A 242 -6.89 14.84 -7.65
C THR A 242 -5.88 15.87 -8.18
N GLY A 243 -4.59 15.50 -8.19
CA GLY A 243 -3.50 16.33 -8.73
C GLY A 243 -2.50 16.80 -7.66
N PRO A 244 -1.24 17.03 -8.07
CA PRO A 244 -0.15 17.37 -7.16
C PRO A 244 0.03 18.88 -6.93
N VAL A 245 -0.75 19.73 -7.59
CA VAL A 245 -0.57 21.19 -7.59
C VAL A 245 -1.65 21.86 -6.76
N ALA A 246 -1.24 22.74 -5.85
CA ALA A 246 -2.12 23.61 -5.08
C ALA A 246 -1.43 24.95 -4.79
N GLU A 247 -2.20 26.05 -4.71
CA GLU A 247 -1.72 27.32 -4.18
C GLU A 247 -1.77 27.28 -2.64
N VAL A 248 -0.64 27.51 -1.97
CA VAL A 248 -0.51 27.36 -0.51
C VAL A 248 -0.08 28.67 0.16
N ASN A 249 -0.77 29.08 1.20
CA ASN A 249 -0.35 30.19 2.05
C ASN A 249 0.67 29.69 3.11
N PHE A 250 1.96 29.91 2.80
CA PHE A 250 3.08 29.51 3.67
C PHE A 250 3.11 30.21 5.02
N ALA A 251 2.44 31.37 5.19
CA ALA A 251 2.34 32.01 6.49
C ALA A 251 1.64 31.12 7.53
N GLN A 252 0.68 30.28 7.10
CA GLN A 252 0.03 29.30 7.99
C GLN A 252 1.00 28.21 8.44
N ILE A 253 1.86 27.73 7.53
CA ILE A 253 2.88 26.73 7.84
C ILE A 253 3.88 27.30 8.84
N MET A 254 4.40 28.49 8.56
CA MET A 254 5.36 29.17 9.44
C MET A 254 4.80 29.48 10.84
N ALA A 255 3.62 30.10 10.89
CA ALA A 255 3.02 30.54 12.17
C ALA A 255 2.69 29.37 13.10
N ARG A 256 2.37 28.21 12.56
CA ARG A 256 1.97 27.01 13.30
C ARG A 256 3.05 25.91 13.30
N ARG A 257 4.25 26.18 12.77
CA ARG A 257 5.40 25.27 12.73
C ARG A 257 5.10 23.92 12.09
N LEU A 258 4.27 23.94 11.01
CA LEU A 258 3.81 22.72 10.37
C LEU A 258 4.91 22.05 9.54
N THR A 259 4.89 20.73 9.48
CA THR A 259 5.73 19.93 8.58
C THR A 259 4.89 19.38 7.45
N VAL A 260 5.32 19.65 6.20
CA VAL A 260 4.73 19.06 4.99
C VAL A 260 5.81 18.23 4.31
N THR A 261 5.56 16.94 4.14
CA THR A 261 6.50 15.99 3.55
C THR A 261 5.77 14.94 2.73
N GLY A 262 6.49 14.02 2.12
CA GLY A 262 5.92 12.90 1.38
C GLY A 262 6.97 11.92 0.93
N SER A 263 6.55 10.79 0.39
CA SER A 263 7.43 9.82 -0.23
C SER A 263 6.71 8.96 -1.26
N THR A 264 7.51 8.44 -2.18
CA THR A 264 7.15 7.31 -3.03
C THR A 264 7.97 6.10 -2.57
N LEU A 265 7.35 4.92 -2.48
CA LEU A 265 8.03 3.71 -1.98
C LEU A 265 8.89 3.05 -3.08
N ARG A 266 8.34 2.90 -4.28
CA ARG A 266 8.94 2.12 -5.37
C ARG A 266 10.38 2.53 -5.72
N PRO A 267 10.73 3.83 -5.87
CA PRO A 267 12.08 4.26 -6.23
C PRO A 267 13.07 4.27 -5.05
N GLN A 268 12.64 3.95 -3.82
CA GLN A 268 13.57 3.89 -2.70
C GLN A 268 14.59 2.74 -2.87
N SER A 269 15.77 2.90 -2.29
CA SER A 269 16.82 1.88 -2.34
C SER A 269 16.40 0.58 -1.65
N ASP A 270 16.98 -0.54 -2.09
CA ASP A 270 16.72 -1.85 -1.46
C ASP A 270 17.05 -1.85 0.03
N LEU A 271 18.11 -1.12 0.43
CA LEU A 271 18.46 -0.96 1.85
C LEU A 271 17.38 -0.20 2.64
N ALA A 272 16.77 0.83 2.06
CA ALA A 272 15.68 1.55 2.72
C ALA A 272 14.44 0.65 2.90
N LYS A 273 14.09 -0.12 1.87
CA LYS A 273 12.99 -1.09 1.94
C LYS A 273 13.29 -2.24 2.91
N ALA A 274 14.53 -2.74 2.95
CA ALA A 274 14.95 -3.73 3.93
C ALA A 274 14.76 -3.25 5.38
N ARG A 275 15.11 -2.00 5.68
CA ARG A 275 14.87 -1.40 7.01
C ARG A 275 13.39 -1.32 7.37
N ILE A 276 12.52 -1.06 6.38
CA ILE A 276 11.07 -1.09 6.61
C ILE A 276 10.62 -2.52 6.88
N ALA A 277 11.11 -3.51 6.13
CA ALA A 277 10.83 -4.93 6.36
C ALA A 277 11.21 -5.39 7.77
N ASP A 278 12.41 -5.03 8.22
CA ASP A 278 12.88 -5.36 9.57
C ASP A 278 11.99 -4.73 10.64
N ALA A 279 11.61 -3.46 10.46
CA ALA A 279 10.73 -2.78 11.38
C ALA A 279 9.30 -3.36 11.40
N LEU A 280 8.76 -3.75 10.23
CA LEU A 280 7.49 -4.46 10.13
C LEU A 280 7.54 -5.81 10.85
N ARG A 281 8.59 -6.59 10.61
CA ARG A 281 8.78 -7.89 11.25
C ARG A 281 8.84 -7.77 12.77
N ALA A 282 9.52 -6.75 13.28
CA ALA A 282 9.66 -6.54 14.72
C ALA A 282 8.39 -6.03 15.40
N ASN A 283 7.64 -5.11 14.76
CA ASN A 283 6.61 -4.34 15.44
C ASN A 283 5.18 -4.66 14.96
N VAL A 284 5.01 -5.20 13.75
CA VAL A 284 3.70 -5.41 13.14
C VAL A 284 3.38 -6.91 12.99
N TRP A 285 4.34 -7.74 12.62
CA TRP A 285 4.13 -9.18 12.45
C TRP A 285 3.53 -9.86 13.69
N PRO A 286 3.98 -9.56 14.94
CA PRO A 286 3.33 -10.11 16.14
C PRO A 286 1.84 -9.77 16.27
N LEU A 287 1.38 -8.68 15.66
CA LEU A 287 -0.04 -8.29 15.65
C LEU A 287 -0.84 -9.11 14.63
N LEU A 288 -0.24 -9.36 13.46
CA LEU A 288 -0.80 -10.23 12.44
C LEU A 288 -0.86 -11.68 12.93
N ASP A 289 0.24 -12.19 13.52
CA ASP A 289 0.33 -13.54 14.07
C ASP A 289 -0.69 -13.81 15.18
N SER A 290 -1.02 -12.79 15.96
CA SER A 290 -2.04 -12.89 17.02
C SER A 290 -3.48 -12.61 16.54
N GLY A 291 -3.67 -12.29 15.27
CA GLY A 291 -4.97 -11.95 14.69
C GLY A 291 -5.56 -10.61 15.17
N ARG A 292 -4.76 -9.76 15.81
CA ARG A 292 -5.22 -8.43 16.28
C ARG A 292 -5.48 -7.46 15.14
N ILE A 293 -4.77 -7.62 14.03
CA ILE A 293 -4.95 -6.89 12.79
C ILE A 293 -4.93 -7.89 11.63
N ALA A 294 -5.63 -7.57 10.56
CA ALA A 294 -5.66 -8.39 9.34
C ALA A 294 -5.93 -7.52 8.11
N PRO A 295 -5.50 -7.94 6.91
CA PRO A 295 -5.91 -7.25 5.70
C PRO A 295 -7.42 -7.41 5.48
N VAL A 296 -8.09 -6.33 5.09
CA VAL A 296 -9.49 -6.37 4.68
C VAL A 296 -9.53 -6.78 3.20
N MET A 297 -10.22 -7.87 2.90
CA MET A 297 -10.30 -8.43 1.55
C MET A 297 -11.61 -8.04 0.86
N ASP A 298 -11.52 -7.44 -0.33
CA ASP A 298 -12.68 -7.06 -1.15
C ASP A 298 -13.06 -8.17 -2.14
N SER A 299 -12.16 -8.52 -3.03
CA SER A 299 -12.45 -9.43 -4.13
C SER A 299 -11.22 -10.16 -4.65
N GLU A 300 -11.46 -11.33 -5.26
CA GLU A 300 -10.46 -12.17 -5.90
C GLU A 300 -10.82 -12.33 -7.38
N PHE A 301 -9.81 -12.28 -8.25
CA PHE A 301 -9.91 -12.52 -9.69
C PHE A 301 -8.82 -13.49 -10.11
N ASP A 302 -9.05 -14.29 -11.15
CA ASP A 302 -7.98 -15.05 -11.78
C ASP A 302 -6.99 -14.12 -12.49
N LEU A 303 -5.74 -14.54 -12.67
CA LEU A 303 -4.70 -13.74 -13.34
C LEU A 303 -5.17 -13.20 -14.69
N ALA A 304 -5.83 -14.03 -15.49
CA ALA A 304 -6.37 -13.65 -16.80
C ALA A 304 -7.44 -12.54 -16.73
N ASP A 305 -8.10 -12.39 -15.59
CA ASP A 305 -9.11 -11.37 -15.31
C ASP A 305 -8.52 -10.08 -14.69
N ALA A 306 -7.20 -9.88 -14.78
CA ALA A 306 -6.55 -8.64 -14.33
C ALA A 306 -7.24 -7.35 -14.86
N PRO A 307 -7.76 -7.27 -16.08
CA PRO A 307 -8.56 -6.13 -16.53
C PRO A 307 -9.76 -5.84 -15.61
N LYS A 308 -10.53 -6.86 -15.21
CA LYS A 308 -11.68 -6.70 -14.32
C LYS A 308 -11.28 -6.24 -12.90
N ALA A 309 -10.14 -6.74 -12.41
CA ALA A 309 -9.58 -6.31 -11.13
C ALA A 309 -9.19 -4.82 -11.17
N HIS A 310 -8.65 -4.33 -12.30
CA HIS A 310 -8.35 -2.93 -12.51
C HIS A 310 -9.61 -2.07 -12.65
N GLU A 311 -10.65 -2.54 -13.32
CA GLU A 311 -11.97 -1.88 -13.31
C GLU A 311 -12.52 -1.76 -11.88
N ARG A 312 -12.41 -2.83 -11.09
CA ARG A 312 -12.87 -2.83 -9.69
C ARG A 312 -12.16 -1.79 -8.84
N ILE A 313 -10.82 -1.68 -8.93
CA ILE A 313 -10.08 -0.68 -8.13
C ILE A 313 -10.39 0.75 -8.60
N GLU A 314 -10.59 0.97 -9.90
CA GLU A 314 -10.88 2.29 -10.46
C GLU A 314 -12.29 2.76 -10.16
N SER A 315 -13.26 1.86 -10.05
CA SER A 315 -14.63 2.18 -9.66
C SER A 315 -14.75 2.82 -8.27
N SER A 316 -13.68 2.70 -7.45
CA SER A 316 -13.67 3.15 -6.05
C SER A 316 -14.81 2.55 -5.19
N GLY A 317 -15.47 1.49 -5.68
CA GLY A 317 -16.53 0.78 -4.97
C GLY A 317 -16.01 -0.23 -3.94
N HIS A 318 -14.75 -0.66 -4.06
CA HIS A 318 -14.13 -1.67 -3.20
C HIS A 318 -13.92 -1.20 -1.75
N ILE A 319 -13.81 -2.16 -0.84
CA ILE A 319 -13.43 -1.97 0.57
C ILE A 319 -12.25 -2.90 0.87
N GLY A 320 -11.08 -2.33 1.12
CA GLY A 320 -9.85 -3.10 1.36
C GLY A 320 -9.11 -3.48 0.08
N LYS A 321 -8.64 -4.74 0.01
CA LYS A 321 -7.69 -5.23 -0.99
C LYS A 321 -8.36 -6.12 -2.04
N ILE A 322 -7.91 -5.94 -3.26
CA ILE A 322 -8.23 -6.79 -4.41
C ILE A 322 -7.02 -7.67 -4.67
N VAL A 323 -7.23 -8.93 -5.02
CA VAL A 323 -6.15 -9.89 -5.24
C VAL A 323 -6.36 -10.66 -6.54
N LEU A 324 -5.25 -11.00 -7.22
CA LEU A 324 -5.20 -11.92 -8.35
C LEU A 324 -4.74 -13.29 -7.85
N LYS A 325 -5.47 -14.33 -8.19
CA LYS A 325 -5.04 -15.71 -8.06
C LYS A 325 -4.21 -16.08 -9.29
N VAL A 326 -2.97 -16.51 -9.06
CA VAL A 326 -1.99 -16.80 -10.13
C VAL A 326 -1.79 -18.29 -10.31
N GLY A 327 -1.67 -19.08 -9.23
CA GLY A 327 -1.42 -20.51 -9.28
C GLY A 327 -2.21 -21.34 -8.27
#